data_3771db350995ccb3312c0057223ac799
#
_entry.id   3771db350995ccb3312c0057223ac799
#
_cell.length_a   1.000
_cell.length_b   1.000
_cell.length_c   1.000
_cell.angle_alpha   90.00
_cell.angle_beta   90.00
_cell.angle_gamma   90.00
#
_symmetry.space_group_name_H-M   'P 1'
#
loop_
_entity.id
_entity.type
_entity.pdbx_description
1 polymer ?
#
loop_
_entity_poly.entity_id
_entity_poly.type
_entity_poly.pdbx_seq_one_letter_code
_entity_poly.pdbx_strand_id
1 'polypeptide(L)'
;RVPLEKAPDLYQKISDGDQGLGMILQYSSHASVRAVKTIALPTLSSSKRRVTDSVVVGFIGAGNYGSRVLIPAFKAAGAELHSVVTSGGLSGSVHGAKSGFEYSSTDINAAINNDSIDTIVIATRHDSHSNLVCRGLQAGKNVFVEKPLAIDRAGLDAIKAQCLDQQDIPHNGHNCHLMVGFNRRYSPHVAKMKSLLDSVNEPKSIIMTMNAGHIPPNHWLHDSEVGGGRIIGEACHYIDLMR
;
A
#
# COMPACT_ATOMS: atom_id res chain seq x y z
N ARG A 1 -37.05 7.61 7.46
CA ARG A 1 -35.74 8.26 7.60
C ARG A 1 -35.23 8.03 9.01
N VAL A 2 -33.96 7.60 9.12
CA VAL A 2 -33.35 7.26 10.41
C VAL A 2 -31.97 7.95 10.46
N PRO A 3 -31.58 8.58 11.57
CA PRO A 3 -30.23 9.12 11.73
C PRO A 3 -29.16 8.04 11.53
N LEU A 4 -28.01 8.43 11.00
CA LEU A 4 -26.91 7.49 10.68
C LEU A 4 -26.45 6.68 11.92
N GLU A 5 -26.49 7.29 13.09
CA GLU A 5 -26.09 6.67 14.37
C GLU A 5 -27.00 5.46 14.73
N LYS A 6 -28.22 5.42 14.19
CA LYS A 6 -29.17 4.31 14.35
C LYS A 6 -29.16 3.33 13.18
N ALA A 7 -28.16 3.40 12.30
CA ALA A 7 -28.04 2.47 11.18
C ALA A 7 -27.97 0.99 11.63
N PRO A 8 -27.23 0.60 12.68
CA PRO A 8 -27.20 -0.78 13.15
C PRO A 8 -28.59 -1.32 13.49
N ASP A 9 -29.42 -0.53 14.20
CA ASP A 9 -30.78 -0.90 14.57
C ASP A 9 -31.68 -1.07 13.34
N LEU A 10 -31.44 -0.25 12.31
CA LEU A 10 -32.18 -0.32 11.05
C LEU A 10 -31.80 -1.58 10.26
N TYR A 11 -30.53 -1.95 10.20
CA TYR A 11 -30.08 -3.19 9.56
C TYR A 11 -30.61 -4.42 10.30
N GLN A 12 -30.68 -4.38 11.63
CA GLN A 12 -31.27 -5.47 12.40
C GLN A 12 -32.77 -5.66 12.04
N LYS A 13 -33.54 -4.57 11.95
CA LYS A 13 -34.95 -4.62 11.53
C LYS A 13 -35.12 -5.24 10.13
N ILE A 14 -34.23 -4.88 9.18
CA ILE A 14 -34.24 -5.49 7.84
C ILE A 14 -34.00 -7.00 7.94
N SER A 15 -33.02 -7.39 8.76
CA SER A 15 -32.70 -8.81 8.98
C SER A 15 -33.85 -9.58 9.63
N ASP A 16 -34.62 -8.90 10.49
CA ASP A 16 -35.82 -9.46 11.17
C ASP A 16 -37.08 -9.48 10.26
N GLY A 17 -36.94 -9.03 9.00
CA GLY A 17 -38.00 -9.13 7.99
C GLY A 17 -38.92 -7.91 7.89
N ASP A 18 -38.59 -6.77 8.47
CA ASP A 18 -39.34 -5.52 8.33
C ASP A 18 -39.23 -5.00 6.88
N GLN A 19 -40.31 -5.16 6.11
CA GLN A 19 -40.37 -4.79 4.69
C GLN A 19 -40.94 -3.37 4.53
N GLY A 20 -40.14 -2.35 4.83
CA GLY A 20 -40.46 -0.98 4.45
C GLY A 20 -40.27 -0.74 2.93
N LEU A 21 -41.10 0.16 2.36
CA LEU A 21 -40.96 0.57 0.94
C LEU A 21 -39.62 1.18 0.58
N GLY A 22 -38.85 1.64 1.58
CA GLY A 22 -37.50 2.17 1.44
C GLY A 22 -36.99 2.73 2.77
N MET A 23 -35.72 2.51 3.05
CA MET A 23 -35.06 2.98 4.25
C MET A 23 -34.02 4.04 3.88
N ILE A 24 -34.10 5.21 4.48
CA ILE A 24 -33.23 6.34 4.19
C ILE A 24 -32.45 6.68 5.45
N LEU A 25 -31.11 6.56 5.36
CA LEU A 25 -30.22 7.06 6.39
C LEU A 25 -30.02 8.57 6.22
N GLN A 26 -30.22 9.30 7.28
CA GLN A 26 -30.03 10.75 7.33
C GLN A 26 -28.68 11.06 7.94
N TYR A 27 -27.80 11.62 7.13
CA TYR A 27 -26.49 12.09 7.58
C TYR A 27 -26.61 13.47 8.26
N SER A 28 -25.74 13.72 9.23
CA SER A 28 -25.64 15.03 9.87
C SER A 28 -25.42 16.13 8.83
N SER A 29 -26.13 17.26 9.00
CA SER A 29 -25.95 18.44 8.17
C SER A 29 -24.68 19.24 8.53
N HIS A 30 -24.09 18.99 9.71
CA HIS A 30 -22.88 19.70 10.13
C HIS A 30 -21.67 19.32 9.26
N ALA A 31 -21.10 20.30 8.57
CA ALA A 31 -19.95 20.13 7.69
C ALA A 31 -18.71 19.58 8.44
N SER A 32 -18.54 19.94 9.71
CA SER A 32 -17.45 19.46 10.57
C SER A 32 -17.48 17.95 10.80
N VAL A 33 -18.67 17.34 10.89
CA VAL A 33 -18.81 15.88 11.09
C VAL A 33 -18.50 15.11 9.78
N ARG A 34 -18.75 15.74 8.61
CA ARG A 34 -18.45 15.13 7.30
C ARG A 34 -16.97 15.25 6.91
N ALA A 35 -16.22 16.13 7.56
CA ALA A 35 -14.84 16.44 7.22
C ALA A 35 -13.81 15.60 7.99
N VAL A 36 -14.25 14.65 8.82
CA VAL A 36 -13.31 13.75 9.54
C VAL A 36 -12.66 12.82 8.54
N LYS A 37 -11.40 13.08 8.26
CA LYS A 37 -10.60 12.27 7.33
C LYS A 37 -9.82 11.16 8.01
N THR A 38 -9.55 11.29 9.30
CA THR A 38 -8.78 10.34 10.11
C THR A 38 -9.55 9.94 11.35
N ILE A 39 -9.67 8.65 11.58
CA ILE A 39 -10.32 8.08 12.76
C ILE A 39 -9.36 7.18 13.51
N ALA A 40 -9.41 7.18 14.83
CA ALA A 40 -8.77 6.18 15.66
C ALA A 40 -9.52 4.85 15.51
N LEU A 41 -8.78 3.76 15.41
CA LEU A 41 -9.33 2.42 15.31
C LEU A 41 -9.34 1.74 16.69
N PRO A 42 -10.32 0.87 16.98
CA PRO A 42 -10.31 0.09 18.20
C PRO A 42 -9.12 -0.88 18.15
N THR A 43 -8.08 -0.58 18.90
CA THR A 43 -6.94 -1.47 19.08
C THR A 43 -7.28 -2.50 20.14
N LEU A 44 -7.25 -3.79 19.80
CA LEU A 44 -7.41 -4.89 20.74
C LEU A 44 -6.20 -5.07 21.70
N SER A 45 -5.18 -4.23 21.56
CA SER A 45 -3.97 -4.28 22.36
C SER A 45 -3.90 -3.02 23.23
N SER A 46 -4.04 -3.24 24.54
CA SER A 46 -3.63 -2.29 25.57
C SER A 46 -2.25 -1.71 25.24
N SER A 47 -2.10 -0.40 25.36
CA SER A 47 -0.87 0.41 25.32
C SER A 47 0.42 -0.43 25.43
N LYS A 48 0.86 -1.02 24.33
CA LYS A 48 2.21 -1.57 24.25
C LYS A 48 3.16 -0.38 24.27
N ARG A 49 3.95 -0.31 25.33
CA ARG A 49 5.12 0.56 25.41
C ARG A 49 5.89 0.37 24.09
N ARG A 50 6.07 1.46 23.32
CA ARG A 50 6.85 1.46 22.09
C ARG A 50 8.15 0.70 22.33
N VAL A 51 8.40 -0.36 21.57
CA VAL A 51 9.71 -1.02 21.59
C VAL A 51 10.64 -0.04 20.89
N THR A 52 11.70 0.38 21.57
CA THR A 52 12.59 1.48 21.13
C THR A 52 13.26 1.26 19.78
N ASP A 53 13.19 0.06 19.21
CA ASP A 53 13.85 -0.32 17.95
C ASP A 53 12.88 -0.82 16.86
N SER A 54 11.55 -0.68 17.06
CA SER A 54 10.58 -1.09 16.03
C SER A 54 10.37 -0.01 14.98
N VAL A 55 10.32 -0.43 13.70
CA VAL A 55 10.00 0.46 12.59
C VAL A 55 8.48 0.72 12.56
N VAL A 56 8.09 1.99 12.57
CA VAL A 56 6.68 2.42 12.50
C VAL A 56 6.28 2.66 11.07
N VAL A 57 5.21 1.98 10.62
CA VAL A 57 4.79 2.03 9.22
C VAL A 57 3.43 2.67 9.01
N GLY A 58 3.33 3.49 7.96
CA GLY A 58 2.09 4.00 7.39
C GLY A 58 1.81 3.35 6.05
N PHE A 59 0.64 2.73 5.88
CA PHE A 59 0.22 2.11 4.63
C PHE A 59 -0.63 3.07 3.80
N ILE A 60 -0.33 3.21 2.52
CA ILE A 60 -1.16 3.89 1.53
C ILE A 60 -1.66 2.84 0.54
N GLY A 61 -2.95 2.50 0.66
CA GLY A 61 -3.58 1.40 -0.05
C GLY A 61 -3.74 0.14 0.82
N ALA A 62 -4.96 -0.40 0.83
CA ALA A 62 -5.31 -1.66 1.49
C ALA A 62 -6.18 -2.54 0.55
N GLY A 63 -5.76 -2.62 -0.71
CA GLY A 63 -6.33 -3.54 -1.69
C GLY A 63 -6.09 -5.01 -1.33
N ASN A 64 -6.54 -5.93 -2.18
CA ASN A 64 -6.43 -7.36 -1.91
C ASN A 64 -5.02 -7.82 -1.56
N TYR A 65 -4.01 -7.39 -2.30
CA TYR A 65 -2.62 -7.77 -2.04
C TYR A 65 -2.08 -7.09 -0.78
N GLY A 66 -2.32 -5.79 -0.63
CA GLY A 66 -1.91 -5.02 0.55
C GLY A 66 -2.47 -5.63 1.84
N SER A 67 -3.78 -5.88 1.89
CA SER A 67 -4.45 -6.37 3.10
C SER A 67 -4.18 -7.85 3.41
N ARG A 68 -4.01 -8.70 2.38
CA ARG A 68 -3.86 -10.15 2.57
C ARG A 68 -2.42 -10.61 2.67
N VAL A 69 -1.47 -9.88 2.10
CA VAL A 69 -0.08 -10.29 1.99
C VAL A 69 0.87 -9.31 2.68
N LEU A 70 0.87 -8.03 2.27
CA LEU A 70 1.87 -7.08 2.77
C LEU A 70 1.67 -6.73 4.23
N ILE A 71 0.47 -6.33 4.63
CA ILE A 71 0.20 -5.95 6.03
C ILE A 71 0.56 -7.09 7.01
N PRO A 72 0.12 -8.36 6.78
CA PRO A 72 0.57 -9.48 7.60
C PRO A 72 2.09 -9.69 7.60
N ALA A 73 2.75 -9.51 6.46
CA ALA A 73 4.20 -9.69 6.34
C ALA A 73 4.98 -8.62 7.14
N PHE A 74 4.62 -7.35 7.01
CA PHE A 74 5.23 -6.27 7.81
C PHE A 74 5.01 -6.48 9.30
N LYS A 75 3.80 -6.88 9.70
CA LYS A 75 3.50 -7.20 11.11
C LYS A 75 4.33 -8.38 11.62
N ALA A 76 4.47 -9.45 10.82
CA ALA A 76 5.30 -10.60 11.17
C ALA A 76 6.79 -10.26 11.26
N ALA A 77 7.25 -9.27 10.49
CA ALA A 77 8.60 -8.73 10.56
C ALA A 77 8.84 -7.79 11.77
N GLY A 78 7.81 -7.56 12.59
CA GLY A 78 7.94 -6.73 13.80
C GLY A 78 7.66 -5.24 13.59
N ALA A 79 7.13 -4.83 12.44
CA ALA A 79 6.76 -3.44 12.21
C ALA A 79 5.51 -3.06 13.04
N GLU A 80 5.52 -1.83 13.58
CA GLU A 80 4.36 -1.22 14.23
C GLU A 80 3.44 -0.58 13.18
N LEU A 81 2.17 -0.99 13.17
CA LEU A 81 1.18 -0.54 12.21
C LEU A 81 0.49 0.73 12.71
N HIS A 82 0.97 1.92 12.29
CA HIS A 82 0.43 3.19 12.76
C HIS A 82 -0.86 3.58 12.03
N SER A 83 -0.81 3.78 10.71
CA SER A 83 -1.97 4.25 9.95
C SER A 83 -2.14 3.53 8.63
N VAL A 84 -3.41 3.36 8.23
CA VAL A 84 -3.77 2.86 6.90
C VAL A 84 -4.63 3.89 6.19
N VAL A 85 -4.18 4.30 4.99
CA VAL A 85 -4.86 5.31 4.17
C VAL A 85 -5.50 4.65 2.96
N THR A 86 -6.78 4.90 2.74
CA THR A 86 -7.52 4.41 1.56
C THR A 86 -8.46 5.49 1.04
N SER A 87 -8.67 5.57 -0.27
CA SER A 87 -9.50 6.61 -0.90
C SER A 87 -10.94 6.66 -0.37
N GLY A 88 -11.55 5.51 -0.11
CA GLY A 88 -12.93 5.40 0.36
C GLY A 88 -13.08 5.30 1.89
N GLY A 89 -12.00 5.12 2.64
CA GLY A 89 -12.01 5.00 4.10
C GLY A 89 -12.55 3.67 4.63
N LEU A 90 -13.60 3.10 4.05
CA LEU A 90 -14.26 1.89 4.54
C LEU A 90 -13.30 0.68 4.59
N SER A 91 -12.62 0.38 3.50
CA SER A 91 -11.65 -0.72 3.46
C SER A 91 -10.49 -0.49 4.44
N GLY A 92 -10.03 0.74 4.58
CA GLY A 92 -9.04 1.14 5.58
C GLY A 92 -9.50 0.87 7.00
N SER A 93 -10.72 1.25 7.34
CA SER A 93 -11.29 1.01 8.67
C SER A 93 -11.44 -0.46 8.98
N VAL A 94 -12.00 -1.26 8.04
CA VAL A 94 -12.23 -2.71 8.24
C VAL A 94 -10.91 -3.47 8.32
N HIS A 95 -10.03 -3.31 7.34
CA HIS A 95 -8.74 -4.00 7.33
C HIS A 95 -7.79 -3.47 8.40
N GLY A 96 -7.84 -2.16 8.67
CA GLY A 96 -7.03 -1.53 9.70
C GLY A 96 -7.33 -2.05 11.09
N ALA A 97 -8.61 -2.07 11.49
CA ALA A 97 -9.03 -2.61 12.79
C ALA A 97 -8.65 -4.09 12.94
N LYS A 98 -8.90 -4.91 11.90
CA LYS A 98 -8.55 -6.33 11.90
C LYS A 98 -7.04 -6.58 12.04
N SER A 99 -6.23 -5.74 11.42
CA SER A 99 -4.76 -5.91 11.40
C SER A 99 -4.08 -5.30 12.63
N GLY A 100 -4.75 -4.37 13.33
CA GLY A 100 -4.24 -3.70 14.51
C GLY A 100 -3.54 -2.38 14.23
N PHE A 101 -3.95 -1.67 13.17
CA PHE A 101 -3.56 -0.26 12.97
C PHE A 101 -4.18 0.63 14.03
N GLU A 102 -3.48 1.70 14.39
CA GLU A 102 -3.99 2.71 15.33
C GLU A 102 -4.99 3.66 14.66
N TYR A 103 -4.76 4.00 13.39
CA TYR A 103 -5.58 4.97 12.65
C TYR A 103 -5.97 4.46 11.28
N SER A 104 -7.16 4.89 10.82
CA SER A 104 -7.57 4.82 9.42
C SER A 104 -7.82 6.22 8.89
N SER A 105 -7.34 6.52 7.68
CA SER A 105 -7.47 7.85 7.08
C SER A 105 -7.87 7.77 5.60
N THR A 106 -8.45 8.87 5.10
CA THR A 106 -8.61 9.16 3.68
C THR A 106 -7.65 10.26 3.20
N ASP A 107 -6.83 10.79 4.09
CA ASP A 107 -5.85 11.82 3.78
C ASP A 107 -4.43 11.23 3.77
N ILE A 108 -3.84 11.21 2.58
CA ILE A 108 -2.49 10.71 2.36
C ILE A 108 -1.46 11.54 3.15
N ASN A 109 -1.68 12.85 3.29
CA ASN A 109 -0.79 13.73 4.05
C ASN A 109 -0.73 13.35 5.53
N ALA A 110 -1.81 12.81 6.08
CA ALA A 110 -1.85 12.35 7.47
C ALA A 110 -0.86 11.22 7.76
N ALA A 111 -0.45 10.45 6.75
CA ALA A 111 0.58 9.43 6.90
C ALA A 111 1.97 9.97 6.52
N ILE A 112 2.09 10.65 5.36
CA ILE A 112 3.38 11.11 4.86
C ILE A 112 4.05 12.13 5.79
N ASN A 113 3.27 13.07 6.34
CA ASN A 113 3.79 14.16 7.18
C ASN A 113 3.77 13.83 8.68
N ASN A 114 3.53 12.58 9.05
CA ASN A 114 3.50 12.18 10.45
C ASN A 114 4.88 11.79 10.95
N ASP A 115 5.42 12.53 11.90
CA ASP A 115 6.76 12.32 12.47
C ASP A 115 6.90 10.97 13.23
N SER A 116 5.76 10.38 13.63
CA SER A 116 5.75 9.07 14.27
C SER A 116 5.93 7.90 13.30
N ILE A 117 5.88 8.15 11.99
CA ILE A 117 6.02 7.13 10.95
C ILE A 117 7.43 7.20 10.34
N ASP A 118 8.14 6.08 10.34
CA ASP A 118 9.48 5.97 9.77
C ASP A 118 9.45 5.56 8.30
N THR A 119 8.47 4.74 7.93
CA THR A 119 8.39 4.11 6.61
C THR A 119 6.98 4.20 6.03
N ILE A 120 6.89 4.62 4.77
CA ILE A 120 5.65 4.60 3.99
C ILE A 120 5.63 3.36 3.10
N VAL A 121 4.54 2.58 3.20
CA VAL A 121 4.28 1.41 2.35
C VAL A 121 3.21 1.75 1.34
N ILE A 122 3.55 1.74 0.04
CA ILE A 122 2.66 2.12 -1.06
C ILE A 122 2.16 0.85 -1.75
N ALA A 123 0.84 0.61 -1.68
CA ALA A 123 0.16 -0.54 -2.28
C ALA A 123 -1.14 -0.10 -2.97
N THR A 124 -1.05 0.94 -3.77
CA THR A 124 -2.13 1.57 -4.52
C THR A 124 -2.22 1.04 -5.96
N ARG A 125 -2.93 1.73 -6.86
CA ARG A 125 -2.83 1.53 -8.30
C ARG A 125 -1.54 2.15 -8.83
N HIS A 126 -1.08 1.65 -9.97
CA HIS A 126 0.25 1.92 -10.51
C HIS A 126 0.50 3.40 -10.83
N ASP A 127 -0.51 4.12 -11.30
CA ASP A 127 -0.48 5.55 -11.66
C ASP A 127 0.00 6.46 -10.53
N SER A 128 -0.31 6.08 -9.29
CA SER A 128 0.02 6.90 -8.13
C SER A 128 1.41 6.62 -7.53
N HIS A 129 2.09 5.53 -7.93
CA HIS A 129 3.31 5.07 -7.29
C HIS A 129 4.42 6.10 -7.33
N SER A 130 4.77 6.64 -8.52
CA SER A 130 5.87 7.58 -8.67
C SER A 130 5.67 8.86 -7.85
N ASN A 131 4.49 9.43 -7.88
CA ASN A 131 4.15 10.63 -7.10
C ASN A 131 4.27 10.37 -5.58
N LEU A 132 3.72 9.25 -5.11
CA LEU A 132 3.75 8.91 -3.70
C LEU A 132 5.17 8.58 -3.21
N VAL A 133 5.98 7.93 -4.04
CA VAL A 133 7.41 7.68 -3.75
C VAL A 133 8.15 8.99 -3.57
N CYS A 134 8.05 9.91 -4.54
CA CYS A 134 8.72 11.21 -4.44
C CYS A 134 8.31 11.96 -3.17
N ARG A 135 7.01 12.00 -2.86
CA ARG A 135 6.50 12.68 -1.65
C ARG A 135 6.97 12.03 -0.36
N GLY A 136 7.02 10.69 -0.31
CA GLY A 136 7.54 9.96 0.85
C GLY A 136 9.01 10.28 1.09
N LEU A 137 9.83 10.21 0.04
CA LEU A 137 11.23 10.56 0.10
C LEU A 137 11.46 12.04 0.49
N GLN A 138 10.72 12.97 -0.11
CA GLN A 138 10.76 14.41 0.24
C GLN A 138 10.44 14.67 1.71
N ALA A 139 9.56 13.87 2.30
CA ALA A 139 9.22 13.95 3.72
C ALA A 139 10.23 13.22 4.63
N GLY A 140 11.35 12.75 4.10
CA GLY A 140 12.39 12.06 4.87
C GLY A 140 12.00 10.66 5.34
N LYS A 141 11.04 10.00 4.65
CA LYS A 141 10.56 8.66 4.99
C LYS A 141 11.30 7.60 4.17
N ASN A 142 11.57 6.45 4.78
CA ASN A 142 11.84 5.25 4.00
C ASN A 142 10.58 4.87 3.21
N VAL A 143 10.75 4.34 2.01
CA VAL A 143 9.64 4.00 1.13
C VAL A 143 9.75 2.55 0.65
N PHE A 144 8.72 1.77 0.93
CA PHE A 144 8.44 0.53 0.21
C PHE A 144 7.31 0.79 -0.78
N VAL A 145 7.51 0.47 -2.04
CA VAL A 145 6.46 0.61 -3.07
C VAL A 145 6.26 -0.71 -3.80
N GLU A 146 4.99 -1.12 -3.98
CA GLU A 146 4.69 -2.24 -4.86
C GLU A 146 5.13 -1.95 -6.30
N LYS A 147 5.44 -3.02 -7.01
CA LYS A 147 5.75 -2.93 -8.44
C LYS A 147 4.49 -2.57 -9.27
N PRO A 148 4.63 -1.91 -10.41
CA PRO A 148 5.83 -1.27 -10.94
C PRO A 148 6.16 0.02 -10.17
N LEU A 149 7.42 0.41 -10.16
CA LEU A 149 7.86 1.66 -9.51
C LEU A 149 7.20 2.90 -10.14
N ALA A 150 7.03 2.89 -11.45
CA ALA A 150 6.33 3.91 -12.24
C ALA A 150 5.73 3.25 -13.50
N ILE A 151 4.75 3.89 -14.12
CA ILE A 151 4.13 3.44 -15.38
C ILE A 151 4.76 4.07 -16.62
N ASP A 152 5.53 5.14 -16.44
CA ASP A 152 6.17 5.88 -17.53
C ASP A 152 7.60 6.32 -17.21
N ARG A 153 8.26 6.88 -18.22
CA ARG A 153 9.63 7.36 -18.10
C ARG A 153 9.72 8.61 -17.22
N ALA A 154 8.76 9.51 -17.30
CA ALA A 154 8.75 10.75 -16.54
C ALA A 154 8.70 10.48 -15.04
N GLY A 155 7.86 9.52 -14.59
CA GLY A 155 7.81 9.07 -13.21
C GLY A 155 9.12 8.46 -12.72
N LEU A 156 9.79 7.65 -13.56
CA LEU A 156 11.11 7.10 -13.23
C LEU A 156 12.18 8.19 -13.08
N ASP A 157 12.21 9.16 -14.00
CA ASP A 157 13.17 10.25 -13.98
C ASP A 157 12.95 11.17 -12.76
N ALA A 158 11.68 11.43 -12.38
CA ALA A 158 11.34 12.17 -11.17
C ALA A 158 11.84 11.46 -9.89
N ILE A 159 11.61 10.14 -9.78
CA ILE A 159 12.11 9.36 -8.64
C ILE A 159 13.64 9.37 -8.59
N LYS A 160 14.29 9.20 -9.76
CA LYS A 160 15.75 9.22 -9.85
C LYS A 160 16.31 10.56 -9.39
N ALA A 161 15.75 11.69 -9.83
CA ALA A 161 16.15 13.02 -9.38
C ALA A 161 15.99 13.14 -7.86
N GLN A 162 14.87 12.71 -7.29
CA GLN A 162 14.63 12.76 -5.86
C GLN A 162 15.62 11.91 -5.04
N CYS A 163 16.01 10.74 -5.56
CA CYS A 163 17.02 9.90 -4.89
C CYS A 163 18.41 10.53 -4.93
N LEU A 164 18.77 11.25 -6.00
CA LEU A 164 20.04 11.96 -6.10
C LEU A 164 20.09 13.16 -5.15
N ASP A 165 19.02 13.97 -5.11
CA ASP A 165 18.92 15.10 -4.19
C ASP A 165 19.10 14.68 -2.72
N GLN A 166 18.61 13.50 -2.35
CA GLN A 166 18.74 12.98 -0.99
C GLN A 166 20.15 12.46 -0.64
N GLN A 167 20.95 12.06 -1.63
CA GLN A 167 22.34 11.70 -1.40
C GLN A 167 23.18 12.92 -1.02
N ASP A 168 22.81 14.07 -1.59
CA ASP A 168 23.54 15.34 -1.34
C ASP A 168 23.07 16.03 -0.04
N ILE A 169 21.82 15.82 0.38
CA ILE A 169 21.22 16.45 1.58
C ILE A 169 20.47 15.38 2.40
N PRO A 170 21.18 14.61 3.25
CA PRO A 170 20.51 13.58 4.07
C PRO A 170 19.51 14.20 5.05
N HIS A 171 18.29 13.67 5.10
CA HIS A 171 17.31 14.04 6.12
C HIS A 171 17.77 13.52 7.50
N ASN A 172 17.91 14.42 8.47
CA ASN A 172 18.37 14.08 9.84
C ASN A 172 19.67 13.26 9.89
N GLY A 173 20.58 13.43 8.90
CA GLY A 173 21.86 12.71 8.84
C GLY A 173 21.75 11.27 8.32
N HIS A 174 20.60 10.84 7.82
CA HIS A 174 20.38 9.51 7.24
C HIS A 174 19.79 9.59 5.83
N ASN A 175 20.27 8.75 4.93
CA ASN A 175 19.69 8.58 3.60
C ASN A 175 18.41 7.73 3.72
N CYS A 176 17.33 8.18 3.07
CA CYS A 176 16.12 7.38 2.99
C CYS A 176 16.32 6.17 2.08
N HIS A 177 15.75 5.05 2.46
CA HIS A 177 15.75 3.84 1.66
C HIS A 177 14.51 3.77 0.77
N LEU A 178 14.70 3.40 -0.50
CA LEU A 178 13.63 3.06 -1.45
C LEU A 178 13.72 1.59 -1.82
N MET A 179 12.67 0.83 -1.53
CA MET A 179 12.54 -0.57 -1.91
C MET A 179 11.33 -0.80 -2.82
N VAL A 180 11.54 -1.48 -3.94
CA VAL A 180 10.47 -1.89 -4.86
C VAL A 180 10.09 -3.34 -4.60
N GLY A 181 8.79 -3.63 -4.57
CA GLY A 181 8.21 -4.93 -4.21
C GLY A 181 8.39 -6.05 -5.25
N PHE A 182 9.58 -6.23 -5.78
CA PHE A 182 9.90 -7.37 -6.64
C PHE A 182 10.10 -8.65 -5.80
N ASN A 183 8.99 -9.18 -5.30
CA ASN A 183 8.96 -10.28 -4.33
C ASN A 183 9.40 -11.64 -4.89
N ARG A 184 9.28 -11.87 -6.21
CA ARG A 184 9.53 -13.20 -6.81
C ARG A 184 10.97 -13.68 -6.65
N ARG A 185 11.94 -12.75 -6.61
CA ARG A 185 13.36 -13.09 -6.40
C ARG A 185 13.64 -13.77 -5.05
N TYR A 186 12.77 -13.56 -4.07
CA TYR A 186 12.90 -14.16 -2.74
C TYR A 186 12.18 -15.50 -2.59
N SER A 187 11.55 -16.02 -3.66
CA SER A 187 10.93 -17.34 -3.58
C SER A 187 11.99 -18.44 -3.39
N PRO A 188 11.72 -19.49 -2.60
CA PRO A 188 12.71 -20.55 -2.34
C PRO A 188 13.25 -21.20 -3.60
N HIS A 189 12.41 -21.37 -4.62
CA HIS A 189 12.82 -21.94 -5.90
C HIS A 189 13.80 -21.03 -6.66
N VAL A 190 13.50 -19.72 -6.74
CA VAL A 190 14.39 -18.76 -7.41
C VAL A 190 15.70 -18.59 -6.64
N ALA A 191 15.65 -18.54 -5.31
CA ALA A 191 16.86 -18.51 -4.49
C ALA A 191 17.75 -19.73 -4.71
N LYS A 192 17.14 -20.94 -4.83
CA LYS A 192 17.87 -22.16 -5.16
C LYS A 192 18.44 -22.13 -6.57
N MET A 193 17.64 -21.69 -7.57
CA MET A 193 18.13 -21.52 -8.95
C MET A 193 19.33 -20.58 -8.99
N LYS A 194 19.23 -19.42 -8.33
CA LYS A 194 20.34 -18.45 -8.25
C LYS A 194 21.59 -19.09 -7.66
N SER A 195 21.48 -19.81 -6.54
CA SER A 195 22.64 -20.46 -5.91
C SER A 195 23.34 -21.46 -6.80
N LEU A 196 22.60 -22.16 -7.67
CA LEU A 196 23.15 -23.07 -8.66
C LEU A 196 23.81 -22.34 -9.84
N LEU A 197 23.19 -21.27 -10.32
CA LEU A 197 23.72 -20.46 -11.41
C LEU A 197 25.00 -19.70 -11.00
N ASP A 198 25.05 -19.21 -9.76
CA ASP A 198 26.21 -18.48 -9.22
C ASP A 198 27.46 -19.38 -9.09
N SER A 199 27.30 -20.70 -9.04
CA SER A 199 28.42 -21.65 -9.01
C SER A 199 29.10 -21.84 -10.38
N VAL A 200 28.54 -21.29 -11.45
CA VAL A 200 29.05 -21.41 -12.82
C VAL A 200 29.47 -20.03 -13.33
N ASN A 201 30.74 -19.88 -13.74
CA ASN A 201 31.28 -18.61 -14.26
C ASN A 201 31.10 -18.40 -15.76
N GLU A 202 30.49 -19.37 -16.45
CA GLU A 202 30.22 -19.28 -17.88
C GLU A 202 29.07 -18.33 -18.22
N PRO A 203 29.05 -17.72 -19.41
CA PRO A 203 27.90 -16.96 -19.89
C PRO A 203 26.62 -17.81 -19.90
N LYS A 204 25.50 -17.21 -19.46
CA LYS A 204 24.24 -17.91 -19.30
C LYS A 204 23.22 -17.42 -20.32
N SER A 205 22.45 -18.34 -20.89
CA SER A 205 21.28 -18.04 -21.70
C SER A 205 20.03 -18.41 -20.87
N ILE A 206 19.08 -17.49 -20.75
CA ILE A 206 17.85 -17.68 -19.99
C ILE A 206 16.66 -17.53 -20.94
N ILE A 207 15.80 -18.53 -20.99
CA ILE A 207 14.50 -18.47 -21.68
C ILE A 207 13.42 -18.54 -20.61
N MET A 208 12.60 -17.50 -20.53
CA MET A 208 11.50 -17.44 -19.57
C MET A 208 10.16 -17.34 -20.31
N THR A 209 9.29 -18.32 -20.07
CA THR A 209 7.93 -18.33 -20.61
C THR A 209 6.95 -18.04 -19.48
N MET A 210 6.12 -17.02 -19.68
CA MET A 210 5.07 -16.63 -18.75
C MET A 210 3.70 -16.75 -19.40
N ASN A 211 2.87 -17.64 -18.88
CA ASN A 211 1.45 -17.67 -19.21
C ASN A 211 0.63 -17.14 -18.02
N ALA A 212 0.31 -15.86 -18.03
CA ALA A 212 -0.44 -15.22 -16.95
C ALA A 212 -1.97 -15.28 -17.13
N GLY A 213 -2.45 -16.01 -18.14
CA GLY A 213 -3.86 -16.15 -18.45
C GLY A 213 -4.48 -14.90 -19.10
N HIS A 214 -5.79 -14.95 -19.28
CA HIS A 214 -6.57 -13.86 -19.88
C HIS A 214 -6.95 -12.83 -18.83
N ILE A 215 -6.77 -11.55 -19.15
CA ILE A 215 -7.30 -10.42 -18.39
C ILE A 215 -8.37 -9.73 -19.25
N PRO A 216 -9.59 -9.49 -18.74
CA PRO A 216 -10.63 -8.81 -19.51
C PRO A 216 -10.18 -7.49 -20.09
N PRO A 217 -10.56 -7.12 -21.33
CA PRO A 217 -10.09 -5.89 -21.98
C PRO A 217 -10.38 -4.59 -21.23
N ASN A 218 -11.46 -4.57 -20.44
CA ASN A 218 -11.87 -3.43 -19.61
C ASN A 218 -11.21 -3.39 -18.22
N HIS A 219 -10.24 -4.28 -17.95
CA HIS A 219 -9.54 -4.25 -16.68
C HIS A 219 -8.57 -3.07 -16.64
N TRP A 220 -8.52 -2.39 -15.51
CA TRP A 220 -7.71 -1.19 -15.29
C TRP A 220 -6.21 -1.34 -15.64
N LEU A 221 -5.69 -2.56 -15.61
CA LEU A 221 -4.29 -2.86 -15.95
C LEU A 221 -3.97 -2.51 -17.42
N HIS A 222 -4.97 -2.61 -18.32
CA HIS A 222 -4.80 -2.29 -19.74
C HIS A 222 -4.87 -0.79 -20.05
N ASP A 223 -5.36 0.02 -19.11
CA ASP A 223 -5.35 1.47 -19.21
C ASP A 223 -3.92 1.99 -19.09
N SER A 224 -3.44 2.70 -20.11
CA SER A 224 -2.08 3.25 -20.16
C SER A 224 -1.81 4.26 -19.05
N GLU A 225 -2.82 5.02 -18.65
CA GLU A 225 -2.71 6.09 -17.65
C GLU A 225 -2.83 5.58 -16.20
N VAL A 226 -3.39 4.37 -16.01
CA VAL A 226 -3.65 3.80 -14.68
C VAL A 226 -2.80 2.58 -14.40
N GLY A 227 -2.77 1.61 -15.32
CA GLY A 227 -2.10 0.33 -15.16
C GLY A 227 -0.76 0.22 -15.87
N GLY A 228 -0.56 0.98 -16.95
CA GLY A 228 0.63 0.94 -17.80
C GLY A 228 0.74 -0.31 -18.69
N GLY A 229 -0.29 -1.17 -18.69
CA GLY A 229 -0.31 -2.40 -19.49
C GLY A 229 0.44 -3.58 -18.85
N ARG A 230 0.34 -4.75 -19.50
CA ARG A 230 0.87 -6.01 -18.94
C ARG A 230 2.39 -6.10 -18.90
N ILE A 231 3.09 -5.44 -19.81
CA ILE A 231 4.56 -5.46 -19.80
C ILE A 231 5.06 -4.75 -18.54
N ILE A 232 4.56 -3.55 -18.27
CA ILE A 232 4.96 -2.76 -17.10
C ILE A 232 4.40 -3.38 -15.82
N GLY A 233 3.11 -3.73 -15.81
CA GLY A 233 2.43 -4.21 -14.60
C GLY A 233 2.75 -5.66 -14.21
N GLU A 234 3.18 -6.52 -15.14
CA GLU A 234 3.41 -7.96 -14.88
C GLU A 234 4.79 -8.43 -15.30
N ALA A 235 5.22 -8.16 -16.57
CA ALA A 235 6.47 -8.68 -17.07
C ALA A 235 7.69 -8.08 -16.35
N CYS A 236 7.56 -6.92 -15.70
CA CYS A 236 8.60 -6.32 -14.89
C CYS A 236 9.16 -7.28 -13.81
N HIS A 237 8.34 -8.14 -13.22
CA HIS A 237 8.79 -9.18 -12.28
C HIS A 237 9.80 -10.16 -12.89
N TYR A 238 9.61 -10.51 -14.15
CA TYR A 238 10.44 -11.50 -14.83
C TYR A 238 11.70 -10.88 -15.39
N ILE A 239 11.61 -9.62 -15.83
CA ILE A 239 12.79 -8.81 -16.17
C ILE A 239 13.70 -8.66 -14.94
N ASP A 240 13.09 -8.39 -13.77
CA ASP A 240 13.80 -8.31 -12.50
C ASP A 240 14.49 -9.63 -12.12
N LEU A 241 13.87 -10.78 -12.39
CA LEU A 241 14.46 -12.09 -12.12
C LEU A 241 15.64 -12.45 -13.00
N MET A 242 15.68 -11.92 -14.23
CA MET A 242 16.77 -12.19 -15.19
C MET A 242 17.99 -11.30 -15.00
N ARG A 243 17.87 -10.28 -14.17
CA ARG A 243 18.94 -9.32 -13.86
C ARG A 243 19.79 -9.78 -12.68
#